data_814f4843048e92da2cad4f59cb442ef6
#
_entry.id   814f4843048e92da2cad4f59cb442ef6
#
_cell.length_a   1.000
_cell.length_b   1.000
_cell.length_c   1.000
_cell.angle_alpha   90.00
_cell.angle_beta   90.00
_cell.angle_gamma   90.00
#
_symmetry.space_group_name_H-M   'P 1'
#
loop_
_entity.id
_entity.type
_entity.pdbx_description
1 polymer ?
#
loop_
_entity_poly.entity_id
_entity_poly.type
_entity_poly.pdbx_seq_one_letter_code
_entity_poly.pdbx_strand_id
1 'polypeptide(L)'
;MANKRKPIVNWILFLATIVAVFFLGLLASSITERRAEEVTSCKPEVKIGEWEPRNEVWGKNYPSEYESYMLNDESDFATKYNGNAMIDMLEVDPRLVVLWAGYGFSKDYNQGRGHTYAISDLRNSLRTGAPVDDNTGPMPATCWTCKSPDVPRVMNEDGVKEFYTGKWARLGDDVVNPIGCADCHNNETMDLQISRPALVEAYERMGKDINKATHQEMRSLVCAQCHVEYYFDKKRPGAEGSAYLTFPWDGGMSVEAMEEYYDAIEFKDWTHKLSKAPMLKAQHPGYEVYLTGIHAERGVSCADCHMPYMSEGGKKYTDHHIQSPLNNIENSCMVCHKEKTAQLLKDVYDRQDRIIETRDKLEELIVRAHVEAKKAWDLGATEEQMKDILMDIRHSQWRWDYAAASHGGSFHSPVELGRVISTGITTAQEGRIKLARLLIELGFDGEVPYPDIETKAKAQEFIGLPVDKLKEEKQRFLKELAPEWDKKAKERESKMPIVYTNN
;
A
#
# COMPACT_ATOMS: atom_id res chain seq x y z
N MET A 1 62.49 -43.92 -9.51
CA MET A 1 61.55 -45.07 -9.37
C MET A 1 60.14 -44.56 -9.84
N ALA A 2 59.75 -44.98 -11.04
CA ALA A 2 58.45 -44.61 -11.58
C ALA A 2 57.37 -45.51 -10.95
N ASN A 3 56.45 -44.90 -10.23
CA ASN A 3 55.34 -45.55 -9.53
C ASN A 3 54.37 -46.11 -10.59
N LYS A 4 54.44 -47.40 -10.93
CA LYS A 4 53.49 -48.07 -11.85
C LYS A 4 52.12 -48.13 -11.13
N ARG A 5 51.24 -47.15 -11.40
CA ARG A 5 49.83 -47.24 -11.01
C ARG A 5 49.22 -48.51 -11.58
N LYS A 6 48.53 -49.28 -10.72
CA LYS A 6 47.92 -50.59 -11.16
C LYS A 6 46.90 -50.26 -12.28
N PRO A 7 46.84 -51.03 -13.35
CA PRO A 7 45.96 -50.77 -14.52
C PRO A 7 44.49 -50.61 -14.15
N ILE A 8 44.06 -51.31 -13.09
CA ILE A 8 42.70 -51.14 -12.51
C ILE A 8 42.38 -49.69 -12.13
N VAL A 9 43.32 -48.93 -11.52
CA VAL A 9 43.11 -47.54 -11.11
C VAL A 9 42.87 -46.62 -12.34
N ASN A 10 43.62 -46.89 -13.42
CA ASN A 10 43.44 -46.12 -14.66
C ASN A 10 42.07 -46.40 -15.32
N TRP A 11 41.58 -47.64 -15.26
CA TRP A 11 40.25 -48.01 -15.74
C TRP A 11 39.12 -47.36 -14.90
N ILE A 12 39.27 -47.33 -13.58
CA ILE A 12 38.31 -46.65 -12.68
C ILE A 12 38.28 -45.17 -12.98
N LEU A 13 39.43 -44.52 -13.12
CA LEU A 13 39.50 -43.09 -13.47
C LEU A 13 38.90 -42.83 -14.83
N PHE A 14 39.14 -43.68 -15.82
CA PHE A 14 38.58 -43.57 -17.17
C PHE A 14 37.03 -43.65 -17.12
N LEU A 15 36.48 -44.67 -16.45
CA LEU A 15 35.04 -44.83 -16.30
C LEU A 15 34.40 -43.65 -15.53
N ALA A 16 35.04 -43.20 -14.44
CA ALA A 16 34.56 -42.04 -13.69
C ALA A 16 34.54 -40.75 -14.53
N THR A 17 35.55 -40.56 -15.39
CA THR A 17 35.59 -39.44 -16.34
C THR A 17 34.47 -39.52 -17.38
N ILE A 18 34.22 -40.70 -17.95
CA ILE A 18 33.12 -40.93 -18.91
C ILE A 18 31.77 -40.59 -18.25
N VAL A 19 31.53 -41.07 -17.04
CA VAL A 19 30.30 -40.80 -16.28
C VAL A 19 30.15 -39.28 -15.99
N ALA A 20 31.24 -38.64 -15.57
CA ALA A 20 31.20 -37.17 -15.31
C ALA A 20 30.92 -36.37 -16.59
N VAL A 21 31.58 -36.72 -17.70
CA VAL A 21 31.34 -36.06 -19.01
C VAL A 21 29.90 -36.29 -19.52
N PHE A 22 29.39 -37.50 -19.33
CA PHE A 22 28.01 -37.85 -19.67
C PHE A 22 26.99 -36.97 -18.90
N PHE A 23 27.15 -36.86 -17.58
CA PHE A 23 26.26 -36.00 -16.77
C PHE A 23 26.41 -34.50 -17.08
N LEU A 24 27.63 -34.04 -17.36
CA LEU A 24 27.86 -32.67 -17.83
C LEU A 24 27.18 -32.42 -19.19
N GLY A 25 27.23 -33.40 -20.10
CA GLY A 25 26.53 -33.33 -21.39
C GLY A 25 25.03 -33.29 -21.24
N LEU A 26 24.44 -34.09 -20.34
CA LEU A 26 23.00 -34.03 -20.03
C LEU A 26 22.61 -32.69 -19.43
N LEU A 27 23.41 -32.14 -18.51
CA LEU A 27 23.16 -30.84 -17.92
C LEU A 27 23.20 -29.73 -18.96
N ALA A 28 24.22 -29.74 -19.85
CA ALA A 28 24.33 -28.77 -20.94
C ALA A 28 23.16 -28.85 -21.91
N SER A 29 22.74 -30.08 -22.30
CA SER A 29 21.57 -30.33 -23.14
C SER A 29 20.29 -29.78 -22.49
N SER A 30 20.07 -30.11 -21.23
CA SER A 30 18.91 -29.61 -20.47
C SER A 30 18.86 -28.08 -20.37
N ILE A 31 20.02 -27.43 -20.17
CA ILE A 31 20.10 -25.96 -20.15
C ILE A 31 19.78 -25.37 -21.52
N THR A 32 20.26 -26.01 -22.60
CA THR A 32 20.04 -25.54 -23.97
C THR A 32 18.57 -25.73 -24.39
N GLU A 33 17.97 -26.87 -24.06
CA GLU A 33 16.54 -27.12 -24.30
C GLU A 33 15.65 -26.14 -23.57
N ARG A 34 15.90 -25.88 -22.27
CA ARG A 34 15.14 -24.89 -21.49
C ARG A 34 15.24 -23.49 -22.05
N ARG A 35 16.43 -23.07 -22.54
CA ARG A 35 16.60 -21.77 -23.21
C ARG A 35 15.88 -21.72 -24.56
N ALA A 36 15.86 -22.81 -25.30
CA ALA A 36 15.14 -22.88 -26.57
C ALA A 36 13.62 -22.86 -26.37
N GLU A 37 13.11 -23.53 -25.35
CA GLU A 37 11.69 -23.50 -24.94
C GLU A 37 11.28 -22.10 -24.52
N GLU A 38 12.10 -21.40 -23.74
CA GLU A 38 11.85 -20.01 -23.30
C GLU A 38 11.74 -19.04 -24.49
N VAL A 39 12.60 -19.19 -25.51
CA VAL A 39 12.57 -18.37 -26.73
C VAL A 39 11.38 -18.74 -27.64
N THR A 40 10.92 -19.97 -27.63
CA THR A 40 9.84 -20.44 -28.52
C THR A 40 8.44 -20.16 -27.96
N SER A 41 8.32 -19.96 -26.64
CA SER A 41 7.02 -19.82 -25.96
C SER A 41 6.42 -18.41 -25.99
N CYS A 42 7.13 -17.40 -26.48
CA CYS A 42 6.72 -15.99 -26.43
C CYS A 42 6.44 -15.38 -27.81
N LYS A 43 5.62 -16.05 -28.64
CA LYS A 43 5.02 -15.34 -29.77
C LYS A 43 3.75 -14.65 -29.28
N PRO A 44 3.68 -13.32 -29.33
CA PRO A 44 2.47 -12.61 -28.89
C PRO A 44 1.29 -12.98 -29.79
N GLU A 45 0.18 -13.39 -29.19
CA GLU A 45 -1.08 -13.70 -29.88
C GLU A 45 -1.77 -12.42 -30.34
N VAL A 46 -1.68 -11.35 -29.51
CA VAL A 46 -2.30 -10.06 -29.76
C VAL A 46 -1.28 -8.92 -29.64
N LYS A 47 -1.56 -7.84 -30.37
CA LYS A 47 -0.85 -6.57 -30.16
C LYS A 47 -1.49 -5.85 -28.99
N ILE A 48 -0.74 -5.62 -27.93
CA ILE A 48 -1.19 -4.85 -26.77
C ILE A 48 -1.06 -3.36 -27.10
N GLY A 49 -2.17 -2.62 -26.93
CA GLY A 49 -2.19 -1.18 -27.16
C GLY A 49 -1.41 -0.43 -26.09
N GLU A 50 -1.01 0.80 -26.38
CA GLU A 50 -0.44 1.68 -25.36
C GLU A 50 -1.48 1.94 -24.27
N TRP A 51 -1.09 1.74 -23.01
CA TRP A 51 -1.97 1.84 -21.84
C TRP A 51 -3.25 0.99 -21.92
N GLU A 52 -3.17 -0.21 -22.53
CA GLU A 52 -4.29 -1.17 -22.55
C GLU A 52 -4.72 -1.56 -21.12
N PRO A 53 -5.91 -1.13 -20.63
CA PRO A 53 -6.28 -1.34 -19.23
C PRO A 53 -6.86 -2.73 -18.97
N ARG A 54 -7.28 -3.46 -20.01
CA ARG A 54 -7.95 -4.76 -19.89
C ARG A 54 -6.93 -5.87 -19.68
N ASN A 55 -6.84 -6.39 -18.46
CA ASN A 55 -5.86 -7.42 -18.08
C ASN A 55 -6.00 -8.72 -18.88
N GLU A 56 -7.21 -9.08 -19.33
CA GLU A 56 -7.44 -10.26 -20.16
C GLU A 56 -6.85 -10.14 -21.56
N VAL A 57 -6.59 -8.93 -22.05
CA VAL A 57 -5.88 -8.73 -23.33
C VAL A 57 -4.41 -9.10 -23.18
N TRP A 58 -3.78 -8.69 -22.07
CA TRP A 58 -2.41 -9.08 -21.71
C TRP A 58 -2.29 -10.59 -21.48
N GLY A 59 -3.31 -11.18 -20.83
CA GLY A 59 -3.38 -12.60 -20.54
C GLY A 59 -3.29 -13.50 -21.77
N LYS A 60 -3.68 -13.03 -22.97
CA LYS A 60 -3.51 -13.76 -24.21
C LYS A 60 -2.05 -14.01 -24.56
N ASN A 61 -1.17 -13.06 -24.26
CA ASN A 61 0.25 -13.17 -24.49
C ASN A 61 1.01 -13.82 -23.31
N TYR A 62 0.49 -13.68 -22.08
CA TYR A 62 1.14 -14.09 -20.83
C TYR A 62 0.18 -14.90 -19.96
N PRO A 63 -0.23 -16.11 -20.43
CA PRO A 63 -1.27 -16.90 -19.77
C PRO A 63 -0.91 -17.36 -18.36
N SER A 64 0.34 -17.76 -18.07
CA SER A 64 0.73 -18.24 -16.73
C SER A 64 0.70 -17.10 -15.69
N GLU A 65 1.17 -15.91 -16.09
CA GLU A 65 1.14 -14.73 -15.26
C GLU A 65 -0.30 -14.26 -15.03
N TYR A 66 -1.15 -14.33 -16.07
CA TYR A 66 -2.56 -13.97 -15.96
C TYR A 66 -3.37 -14.97 -15.14
N GLU A 67 -3.10 -16.28 -15.26
CA GLU A 67 -3.74 -17.30 -14.41
C GLU A 67 -3.41 -17.06 -12.93
N SER A 68 -2.16 -16.78 -12.58
CA SER A 68 -1.80 -16.45 -11.20
C SER A 68 -2.35 -15.08 -10.77
N TYR A 69 -2.45 -14.09 -11.68
CA TYR A 69 -3.12 -12.81 -11.41
C TYR A 69 -4.60 -13.00 -11.06
N MET A 70 -5.30 -13.90 -11.72
CA MET A 70 -6.72 -14.17 -11.44
C MET A 70 -6.97 -14.69 -10.02
N LEU A 71 -5.95 -15.30 -9.38
CA LEU A 71 -6.06 -15.72 -7.97
C LEU A 71 -6.16 -14.54 -6.99
N ASN A 72 -5.91 -13.30 -7.42
CA ASN A 72 -6.13 -12.11 -6.58
C ASN A 72 -7.60 -11.85 -6.24
N ASP A 73 -8.56 -12.56 -6.83
CA ASP A 73 -9.98 -12.51 -6.43
C ASP A 73 -10.28 -13.38 -5.19
N GLU A 74 -9.40 -14.31 -4.83
CA GLU A 74 -9.46 -15.03 -3.57
C GLU A 74 -9.24 -14.04 -2.40
N SER A 75 -10.21 -13.93 -1.49
CA SER A 75 -10.20 -12.94 -0.41
C SER A 75 -10.53 -13.54 0.96
N ASP A 76 -10.04 -14.76 1.21
CA ASP A 76 -10.29 -15.52 2.43
C ASP A 76 -9.03 -15.81 3.26
N PHE A 77 -7.84 -15.49 2.73
CA PHE A 77 -6.59 -15.68 3.45
C PHE A 77 -6.39 -14.60 4.52
N ALA A 78 -6.25 -15.02 5.76
CA ALA A 78 -5.93 -14.16 6.89
C ALA A 78 -4.67 -14.66 7.61
N THR A 79 -3.79 -13.73 7.94
CA THR A 79 -2.72 -13.93 8.91
C THR A 79 -3.17 -13.40 10.27
N LYS A 80 -2.32 -13.47 11.29
CA LYS A 80 -2.63 -12.90 12.60
C LYS A 80 -2.95 -11.40 12.56
N TYR A 81 -2.32 -10.63 11.64
CA TYR A 81 -2.41 -9.17 11.59
C TYR A 81 -2.76 -8.60 10.23
N ASN A 82 -2.63 -9.39 9.17
CA ASN A 82 -2.82 -8.95 7.79
C ASN A 82 -3.46 -10.10 6.97
N GLY A 83 -3.41 -9.99 5.68
CA GLY A 83 -3.98 -10.93 4.73
C GLY A 83 -4.83 -10.18 3.71
N ASN A 84 -5.70 -10.90 3.01
CA ASN A 84 -6.64 -10.34 2.03
C ASN A 84 -8.11 -10.56 2.39
N ALA A 85 -8.41 -11.15 3.55
CA ALA A 85 -9.76 -11.27 4.04
C ALA A 85 -10.35 -9.90 4.42
N MET A 86 -11.63 -9.68 4.11
CA MET A 86 -12.32 -8.46 4.52
C MET A 86 -12.49 -8.43 6.03
N ILE A 87 -11.90 -7.43 6.67
CA ILE A 87 -11.99 -7.21 8.12
C ILE A 87 -12.36 -5.74 8.33
N ASP A 88 -13.42 -5.49 9.09
CA ASP A 88 -13.77 -4.15 9.56
C ASP A 88 -12.86 -3.77 10.74
N MET A 89 -11.87 -2.93 10.48
CA MET A 89 -10.89 -2.54 11.48
C MET A 89 -11.48 -1.68 12.60
N LEU A 90 -12.61 -1.00 12.37
CA LEU A 90 -13.30 -0.24 13.40
C LEU A 90 -14.09 -1.13 14.37
N GLU A 91 -14.48 -2.35 13.95
CA GLU A 91 -15.04 -3.36 14.85
C GLU A 91 -13.95 -4.06 15.66
N VAL A 92 -12.77 -4.28 15.05
CA VAL A 92 -11.61 -4.89 15.73
C VAL A 92 -11.06 -3.95 16.79
N ASP A 93 -10.95 -2.65 16.47
CA ASP A 93 -10.49 -1.63 17.39
C ASP A 93 -11.32 -0.34 17.29
N PRO A 94 -12.33 -0.18 18.14
CA PRO A 94 -13.19 0.99 18.14
C PRO A 94 -12.48 2.31 18.50
N ARG A 95 -11.28 2.29 19.12
CA ARG A 95 -10.46 3.47 19.41
C ARG A 95 -10.10 4.24 18.15
N LEU A 96 -9.96 3.54 17.00
CA LEU A 96 -9.71 4.12 15.68
C LEU A 96 -10.77 5.16 15.28
N VAL A 97 -12.01 4.97 15.68
CA VAL A 97 -13.10 5.93 15.43
C VAL A 97 -12.79 7.26 16.11
N VAL A 98 -12.27 7.23 17.33
CA VAL A 98 -11.90 8.44 18.08
C VAL A 98 -10.67 9.10 17.47
N LEU A 99 -9.63 8.33 17.14
CA LEU A 99 -8.40 8.86 16.54
C LEU A 99 -8.66 9.60 15.22
N TRP A 100 -9.64 9.16 14.44
CA TRP A 100 -10.00 9.81 13.18
C TRP A 100 -11.31 10.61 13.26
N ALA A 101 -11.71 11.07 14.46
CA ALA A 101 -12.92 11.85 14.62
C ALA A 101 -12.90 13.15 13.79
N GLY A 102 -13.90 13.29 12.91
CA GLY A 102 -13.98 14.39 11.92
C GLY A 102 -13.38 14.05 10.55
N TYR A 103 -12.73 12.91 10.40
CA TYR A 103 -12.16 12.44 9.14
C TYR A 103 -12.92 11.22 8.57
N GLY A 104 -12.73 10.96 7.28
CA GLY A 104 -13.47 9.89 6.58
C GLY A 104 -13.26 8.49 7.17
N PHE A 105 -12.09 8.21 7.73
CA PHE A 105 -11.73 6.91 8.31
C PHE A 105 -12.54 6.56 9.57
N SER A 106 -13.08 7.52 10.29
CA SER A 106 -14.00 7.24 11.42
C SER A 106 -15.36 6.65 10.98
N LYS A 107 -15.70 6.79 9.69
CA LYS A 107 -16.94 6.25 9.14
C LYS A 107 -16.82 4.78 8.77
N ASP A 108 -15.69 4.44 8.17
CA ASP A 108 -15.45 3.13 7.60
C ASP A 108 -13.95 2.93 7.34
N TYR A 109 -13.40 1.84 7.86
CA TYR A 109 -12.01 1.46 7.63
C TYR A 109 -11.89 -0.06 7.60
N ASN A 110 -11.76 -0.60 6.40
CA ASN A 110 -11.65 -2.02 6.15
C ASN A 110 -10.23 -2.38 5.74
N GLN A 111 -9.78 -3.58 6.13
CA GLN A 111 -8.57 -4.18 5.58
C GLN A 111 -8.72 -4.33 4.06
N GLY A 112 -7.70 -3.95 3.30
CA GLY A 112 -7.69 -4.10 1.84
C GLY A 112 -7.69 -5.57 1.43
N ARG A 113 -8.49 -5.92 0.41
CA ARG A 113 -8.59 -7.29 -0.11
C ARG A 113 -7.60 -7.60 -1.22
N GLY A 114 -6.85 -6.63 -1.68
CA GLY A 114 -5.89 -6.77 -2.78
C GLY A 114 -6.29 -6.00 -4.05
N HIS A 115 -5.50 -6.16 -5.09
CA HIS A 115 -5.56 -5.36 -6.31
C HIS A 115 -6.88 -5.51 -7.08
N THR A 116 -7.43 -6.70 -7.17
CA THR A 116 -8.70 -6.98 -7.85
C THR A 116 -9.87 -6.19 -7.27
N TYR A 117 -9.85 -5.94 -5.96
CA TYR A 117 -10.93 -5.24 -5.27
C TYR A 117 -10.74 -3.72 -5.14
N ALA A 118 -9.64 -3.15 -5.70
CA ALA A 118 -9.30 -1.74 -5.53
C ALA A 118 -10.42 -0.77 -5.94
N ILE A 119 -11.16 -1.09 -6.99
CA ILE A 119 -12.30 -0.29 -7.48
C ILE A 119 -13.53 -0.51 -6.60
N SER A 120 -13.93 -1.77 -6.40
CA SER A 120 -15.15 -2.11 -5.67
C SER A 120 -15.09 -1.66 -4.21
N ASP A 121 -13.95 -1.84 -3.53
CA ASP A 121 -13.78 -1.42 -2.14
C ASP A 121 -13.82 0.10 -2.00
N LEU A 122 -13.25 0.83 -2.97
CA LEU A 122 -13.35 2.29 -2.99
C LEU A 122 -14.79 2.76 -3.18
N ARG A 123 -15.55 2.13 -4.09
CA ARG A 123 -16.96 2.46 -4.33
C ARG A 123 -17.86 2.11 -3.14
N ASN A 124 -17.59 1.01 -2.45
CA ASN A 124 -18.41 0.52 -1.34
C ASN A 124 -18.19 1.26 -0.03
N SER A 125 -16.98 1.78 0.21
CA SER A 125 -16.63 2.42 1.49
C SER A 125 -17.47 3.68 1.76
N LEU A 126 -17.97 3.82 3.00
CA LEU A 126 -18.64 5.04 3.48
C LEU A 126 -17.69 6.26 3.45
N ARG A 127 -16.39 6.01 3.58
CA ARG A 127 -15.33 7.03 3.57
C ARG A 127 -15.35 7.88 2.29
N THR A 128 -15.63 7.28 1.15
CA THR A 128 -15.63 7.95 -0.14
C THR A 128 -16.90 8.75 -0.44
N GLY A 129 -17.89 8.65 0.46
CA GLY A 129 -19.18 9.32 0.31
C GLY A 129 -20.09 8.65 -0.73
N ALA A 130 -21.15 9.31 -1.07
CA ALA A 130 -22.21 8.85 -1.97
C ALA A 130 -22.51 9.96 -2.99
N PRO A 131 -21.73 10.07 -4.07
CA PRO A 131 -21.98 11.07 -5.10
C PRO A 131 -23.33 10.82 -5.80
N VAL A 132 -23.96 11.88 -6.24
CA VAL A 132 -25.20 11.84 -7.04
C VAL A 132 -24.96 12.30 -8.48
N ASP A 133 -23.80 12.93 -8.72
CA ASP A 133 -23.33 13.37 -10.04
C ASP A 133 -21.79 13.52 -10.02
N ASP A 134 -21.20 13.88 -11.16
CA ASP A 134 -19.76 14.01 -11.38
C ASP A 134 -19.07 15.07 -10.48
N ASN A 135 -19.82 16.02 -9.93
CA ASN A 135 -19.30 17.15 -9.15
C ASN A 135 -19.52 17.01 -7.65
N THR A 136 -20.18 15.96 -7.21
CA THR A 136 -20.53 15.76 -5.80
C THR A 136 -19.65 14.74 -5.10
N GLY A 137 -19.72 14.72 -3.76
CA GLY A 137 -18.93 13.82 -2.91
C GLY A 137 -17.70 14.49 -2.30
N PRO A 138 -17.14 13.89 -1.22
CA PRO A 138 -16.04 14.47 -0.45
C PRO A 138 -14.67 14.30 -1.10
N MET A 139 -14.50 13.24 -1.92
CA MET A 139 -13.18 12.82 -2.40
C MET A 139 -12.79 13.52 -3.71
N PRO A 140 -11.51 13.91 -3.88
CA PRO A 140 -10.99 14.41 -5.15
C PRO A 140 -10.77 13.26 -6.15
N ALA A 141 -10.67 13.59 -7.44
CA ALA A 141 -10.34 12.66 -8.52
C ALA A 141 -9.01 11.90 -8.26
N THR A 142 -8.08 12.55 -7.58
CA THR A 142 -6.77 12.01 -7.19
C THR A 142 -6.85 10.67 -6.43
N CYS A 143 -7.96 10.39 -5.74
CA CYS A 143 -8.15 9.10 -5.04
C CYS A 143 -8.08 7.87 -5.97
N TRP A 144 -8.30 8.05 -7.27
CA TRP A 144 -8.18 6.97 -8.24
C TRP A 144 -6.73 6.59 -8.59
N THR A 145 -5.74 7.45 -8.34
CA THR A 145 -4.36 7.30 -8.82
C THR A 145 -3.77 5.91 -8.61
N CYS A 146 -4.04 5.28 -7.46
CA CYS A 146 -3.49 3.99 -7.05
C CYS A 146 -4.52 2.85 -7.17
N LYS A 147 -5.44 2.89 -8.15
CA LYS A 147 -6.57 1.96 -8.19
C LYS A 147 -6.76 1.21 -9.50
N SER A 148 -6.11 1.63 -10.59
CA SER A 148 -6.48 1.13 -11.91
C SER A 148 -5.42 1.41 -12.98
N PRO A 149 -5.24 0.51 -13.96
CA PRO A 149 -4.48 0.77 -15.18
C PRO A 149 -5.21 1.73 -16.15
N ASP A 150 -6.48 2.07 -15.91
CA ASP A 150 -7.14 3.17 -16.61
C ASP A 150 -6.52 4.54 -16.28
N VAL A 151 -5.87 4.68 -15.13
CA VAL A 151 -5.30 5.95 -14.69
C VAL A 151 -4.24 6.48 -15.66
N PRO A 152 -3.19 5.74 -16.03
CA PRO A 152 -2.22 6.23 -17.03
C PRO A 152 -2.87 6.47 -18.40
N ARG A 153 -3.89 5.70 -18.79
CA ARG A 153 -4.68 5.94 -20.00
C ARG A 153 -5.33 7.33 -19.96
N VAL A 154 -6.09 7.63 -18.91
CA VAL A 154 -6.78 8.93 -18.75
C VAL A 154 -5.78 10.08 -18.61
N MET A 155 -4.67 9.87 -17.86
CA MET A 155 -3.61 10.89 -17.73
C MET A 155 -2.94 11.20 -19.09
N ASN A 156 -2.82 10.21 -19.96
CA ASN A 156 -2.26 10.39 -21.30
C ASN A 156 -3.27 11.09 -22.25
N GLU A 157 -4.56 10.80 -22.12
CA GLU A 157 -5.63 11.39 -22.92
C GLU A 157 -5.91 12.85 -22.53
N ASP A 158 -6.10 13.13 -21.24
CA ASP A 158 -6.57 14.40 -20.69
C ASP A 158 -5.44 15.29 -20.15
N GLY A 159 -4.33 14.69 -19.79
CA GLY A 159 -3.23 15.33 -19.07
C GLY A 159 -3.32 15.14 -17.54
N VAL A 160 -2.14 15.09 -16.90
CA VAL A 160 -2.00 14.78 -15.46
C VAL A 160 -2.74 15.78 -14.56
N LYS A 161 -2.64 17.08 -14.86
CA LYS A 161 -3.35 18.12 -14.09
C LYS A 161 -4.87 17.94 -14.17
N GLU A 162 -5.41 17.68 -15.35
CA GLU A 162 -6.83 17.50 -15.56
C GLU A 162 -7.33 16.25 -14.84
N PHE A 163 -6.57 15.16 -14.87
CA PHE A 163 -6.89 13.97 -14.08
C PHE A 163 -7.06 14.29 -12.59
N TYR A 164 -6.20 15.13 -12.01
CA TYR A 164 -6.26 15.52 -10.59
C TYR A 164 -7.29 16.63 -10.28
N THR A 165 -8.01 17.12 -11.28
CA THR A 165 -9.02 18.20 -11.11
C THR A 165 -10.39 17.59 -10.83
N GLY A 166 -11.16 18.25 -9.93
CA GLY A 166 -12.54 17.89 -9.63
C GLY A 166 -12.71 16.73 -8.66
N LYS A 167 -13.88 16.11 -8.70
CA LYS A 167 -14.30 15.03 -7.79
C LYS A 167 -14.03 13.65 -8.37
N TRP A 168 -13.86 12.66 -7.50
CA TRP A 168 -13.64 11.27 -7.92
C TRP A 168 -14.78 10.73 -8.79
N ALA A 169 -16.01 11.19 -8.55
CA ALA A 169 -17.18 10.79 -9.31
C ALA A 169 -17.06 11.09 -10.81
N ARG A 170 -16.34 12.15 -11.18
CA ARG A 170 -16.11 12.53 -12.59
C ARG A 170 -15.43 11.44 -13.42
N LEU A 171 -14.62 10.62 -12.78
CA LEU A 171 -13.88 9.52 -13.42
C LEU A 171 -14.48 8.15 -13.11
N GLY A 172 -15.70 8.11 -12.57
CA GLY A 172 -16.32 6.86 -12.12
C GLY A 172 -16.60 5.86 -13.24
N ASP A 173 -16.89 6.33 -14.45
CA ASP A 173 -17.08 5.51 -15.64
C ASP A 173 -15.79 5.32 -16.47
N ASP A 174 -14.72 6.10 -16.21
CA ASP A 174 -13.44 5.95 -16.84
C ASP A 174 -12.53 4.94 -16.12
N VAL A 175 -12.59 4.88 -14.78
CA VAL A 175 -11.71 4.08 -13.94
C VAL A 175 -12.49 2.86 -13.43
N VAL A 176 -12.38 1.74 -14.18
CA VAL A 176 -13.18 0.54 -13.94
C VAL A 176 -12.38 -0.76 -13.90
N ASN A 177 -11.20 -0.79 -14.52
CA ASN A 177 -10.34 -1.96 -14.51
C ASN A 177 -9.52 -2.01 -13.21
N PRO A 178 -9.46 -3.15 -12.51
CA PRO A 178 -8.65 -3.27 -11.30
C PRO A 178 -7.16 -3.20 -11.62
N ILE A 179 -6.34 -2.86 -10.62
CA ILE A 179 -4.88 -2.80 -10.75
C ILE A 179 -4.35 -4.04 -11.46
N GLY A 180 -3.51 -3.83 -12.49
CA GLY A 180 -3.04 -4.95 -13.32
C GLY A 180 -1.83 -4.62 -14.19
N CYS A 181 -1.77 -5.25 -15.35
CA CYS A 181 -0.57 -5.34 -16.19
C CYS A 181 0.02 -3.96 -16.56
N ALA A 182 -0.78 -3.05 -17.11
CA ALA A 182 -0.33 -1.73 -17.55
C ALA A 182 0.09 -0.79 -16.41
N ASP A 183 -0.24 -1.11 -15.16
CA ASP A 183 0.26 -0.34 -14.01
C ASP A 183 1.77 -0.49 -13.84
N CYS A 184 2.34 -1.64 -14.25
CA CYS A 184 3.71 -2.03 -13.97
C CYS A 184 4.54 -2.33 -15.21
N HIS A 185 3.92 -2.67 -16.37
CA HIS A 185 4.61 -3.19 -17.54
C HIS A 185 4.41 -2.33 -18.77
N ASN A 186 5.48 -2.19 -19.57
CA ASN A 186 5.44 -1.62 -20.89
C ASN A 186 4.77 -2.59 -21.87
N ASN A 187 3.86 -2.09 -22.71
CA ASN A 187 3.06 -2.89 -23.62
C ASN A 187 3.87 -3.54 -24.76
N GLU A 188 5.02 -2.99 -25.13
CA GLU A 188 5.84 -3.48 -26.25
C GLU A 188 6.95 -4.43 -25.80
N THR A 189 7.64 -4.09 -24.70
CA THR A 189 8.83 -4.82 -24.22
C THR A 189 8.57 -5.70 -23.01
N MET A 190 7.44 -5.52 -22.31
CA MET A 190 7.12 -6.12 -21.01
C MET A 190 8.07 -5.70 -19.87
N ASP A 191 8.99 -4.77 -20.13
CA ASP A 191 9.84 -4.22 -19.08
C ASP A 191 9.02 -3.53 -18.01
N LEU A 192 9.56 -3.50 -16.79
CA LEU A 192 8.93 -2.73 -15.69
C LEU A 192 9.00 -1.24 -16.00
N GLN A 193 7.89 -0.54 -15.82
CA GLN A 193 7.79 0.89 -16.01
C GLN A 193 7.05 1.59 -14.87
N ILE A 194 7.38 2.85 -14.64
CA ILE A 194 6.64 3.71 -13.72
C ILE A 194 5.53 4.41 -14.51
N SER A 195 4.30 4.08 -14.18
CA SER A 195 3.11 4.60 -14.85
C SER A 195 2.47 5.80 -14.13
N ARG A 196 3.00 6.19 -12.98
CA ARG A 196 2.51 7.32 -12.17
C ARG A 196 3.55 8.43 -12.06
N PRO A 197 3.26 9.67 -12.52
CA PRO A 197 4.23 10.75 -12.56
C PRO A 197 4.75 11.17 -11.17
N ALA A 198 3.94 11.06 -10.12
CA ALA A 198 4.29 11.52 -8.78
C ALA A 198 5.59 10.91 -8.23
N LEU A 199 5.87 9.62 -8.53
CA LEU A 199 7.13 8.97 -8.12
C LEU A 199 8.32 9.52 -8.89
N VAL A 200 8.18 9.74 -10.21
CA VAL A 200 9.24 10.33 -11.06
C VAL A 200 9.58 11.72 -10.55
N GLU A 201 8.56 12.56 -10.36
CA GLU A 201 8.70 13.93 -9.85
C GLU A 201 9.32 14.00 -8.45
N ALA A 202 9.00 13.04 -7.57
CA ALA A 202 9.62 12.96 -6.25
C ALA A 202 11.11 12.63 -6.35
N TYR A 203 11.49 11.72 -7.22
CA TYR A 203 12.89 11.39 -7.48
C TYR A 203 13.66 12.59 -8.05
N GLU A 204 13.06 13.32 -8.99
CA GLU A 204 13.65 14.55 -9.55
C GLU A 204 13.88 15.62 -8.47
N ARG A 205 12.91 15.86 -7.58
CA ARG A 205 13.06 16.80 -6.46
C ARG A 205 14.17 16.40 -5.48
N MET A 206 14.41 15.09 -5.33
CA MET A 206 15.54 14.57 -4.56
C MET A 206 16.89 14.60 -5.36
N GLY A 207 16.91 15.11 -6.58
CA GLY A 207 18.09 15.10 -7.44
C GLY A 207 18.47 13.72 -7.97
N LYS A 208 17.53 12.77 -8.02
CA LYS A 208 17.71 11.41 -8.52
C LYS A 208 17.00 11.21 -9.85
N ASP A 209 17.58 10.36 -10.69
CA ASP A 209 16.99 9.98 -11.99
C ASP A 209 16.47 8.52 -11.89
N ILE A 210 15.18 8.35 -11.87
CA ILE A 210 14.55 7.03 -11.74
C ILE A 210 14.84 6.11 -12.94
N ASN A 211 15.14 6.68 -14.12
CA ASN A 211 15.47 5.90 -15.31
C ASN A 211 16.84 5.21 -15.20
N LYS A 212 17.65 5.54 -14.21
CA LYS A 212 18.91 4.86 -13.90
C LYS A 212 18.74 3.69 -12.93
N ALA A 213 17.52 3.44 -12.48
CA ALA A 213 17.24 2.31 -11.61
C ALA A 213 17.57 0.98 -12.31
N THR A 214 18.21 0.09 -11.59
CA THR A 214 18.46 -1.28 -12.04
C THR A 214 17.15 -2.06 -12.12
N HIS A 215 17.14 -3.17 -12.85
CA HIS A 215 15.97 -4.06 -12.90
C HIS A 215 15.53 -4.50 -11.49
N GLN A 216 16.49 -4.80 -10.60
CA GLN A 216 16.20 -5.19 -9.21
C GLN A 216 15.55 -4.05 -8.40
N GLU A 217 15.99 -2.80 -8.58
CA GLU A 217 15.35 -1.64 -7.97
C GLU A 217 13.94 -1.41 -8.54
N MET A 218 13.75 -1.57 -9.86
CA MET A 218 12.45 -1.47 -10.50
C MET A 218 11.44 -2.47 -9.94
N ARG A 219 11.85 -3.67 -9.51
CA ARG A 219 11.00 -4.67 -8.82
C ARG A 219 10.46 -4.20 -7.46
N SER A 220 10.95 -3.06 -6.93
CA SER A 220 10.37 -2.36 -5.79
C SER A 220 9.70 -1.05 -6.20
N LEU A 221 10.26 -0.31 -7.16
CA LEU A 221 9.76 1.01 -7.55
C LEU A 221 8.38 0.97 -8.19
N VAL A 222 8.04 -0.08 -8.94
CA VAL A 222 6.68 -0.26 -9.48
C VAL A 222 5.63 -0.42 -8.36
N CYS A 223 6.01 -0.88 -7.18
CA CYS A 223 5.15 -0.90 -6.00
C CYS A 223 5.13 0.48 -5.31
N ALA A 224 6.29 1.14 -5.24
CA ALA A 224 6.48 2.44 -4.61
C ALA A 224 5.71 3.58 -5.28
N GLN A 225 5.21 3.42 -6.50
CA GLN A 225 4.34 4.43 -7.11
C GLN A 225 2.97 4.58 -6.41
N CYS A 226 2.58 3.59 -5.57
CA CYS A 226 1.31 3.58 -4.84
C CYS A 226 1.47 3.25 -3.35
N HIS A 227 2.47 2.44 -2.97
CA HIS A 227 2.72 2.03 -1.59
C HIS A 227 3.72 2.96 -0.89
N VAL A 228 3.35 4.23 -0.78
CA VAL A 228 4.16 5.34 -0.25
C VAL A 228 3.32 6.32 0.54
N GLU A 229 3.97 7.18 1.30
CA GLU A 229 3.34 8.36 1.87
C GLU A 229 3.11 9.43 0.80
N TYR A 230 1.92 10.05 0.82
CA TYR A 230 1.55 11.10 -0.11
C TYR A 230 0.51 12.04 0.48
N TYR A 231 0.36 13.20 -0.13
CA TYR A 231 -0.71 14.13 0.16
C TYR A 231 -1.27 14.77 -1.12
N PHE A 232 -2.41 15.42 -0.98
CA PHE A 232 -3.05 16.15 -2.07
C PHE A 232 -2.66 17.63 -2.02
N ASP A 233 -1.66 18.00 -2.82
CA ASP A 233 -1.18 19.38 -2.90
C ASP A 233 -2.16 20.26 -3.68
N LYS A 234 -2.89 21.11 -2.97
CA LYS A 234 -3.82 22.10 -3.56
C LYS A 234 -3.15 23.42 -3.93
N LYS A 235 -1.87 23.57 -3.59
CA LYS A 235 -1.07 24.78 -3.84
C LYS A 235 0.06 24.52 -4.87
N ARG A 236 0.04 23.37 -5.55
CA ARG A 236 1.06 22.98 -6.52
C ARG A 236 1.18 24.02 -7.64
N PRO A 237 2.35 24.66 -7.84
CA PRO A 237 2.55 25.60 -8.93
C PRO A 237 2.33 24.95 -10.30
N GLY A 238 1.56 25.59 -11.18
CA GLY A 238 1.21 25.09 -12.50
C GLY A 238 0.08 24.05 -12.51
N ALA A 239 -0.45 23.69 -11.33
CA ALA A 239 -1.58 22.77 -11.20
C ALA A 239 -2.71 23.36 -10.33
N GLU A 240 -2.89 24.67 -10.39
CA GLU A 240 -3.92 25.39 -9.64
C GLU A 240 -5.32 24.82 -9.93
N GLY A 241 -6.11 24.67 -8.88
CA GLY A 241 -7.47 24.10 -8.94
C GLY A 241 -7.53 22.57 -8.89
N SER A 242 -6.39 21.89 -8.92
CA SER A 242 -6.30 20.43 -8.73
C SER A 242 -6.01 20.06 -7.27
N ALA A 243 -6.15 18.78 -6.96
CA ALA A 243 -5.65 18.17 -5.73
C ALA A 243 -4.47 17.24 -6.11
N TYR A 244 -3.33 17.83 -6.44
CA TYR A 244 -2.20 17.15 -7.09
C TYR A 244 -1.54 16.15 -6.13
N LEU A 245 -1.35 14.91 -6.59
CA LEU A 245 -0.67 13.90 -5.77
C LEU A 245 0.82 14.24 -5.65
N THR A 246 1.29 14.39 -4.42
CA THR A 246 2.69 14.76 -4.13
C THR A 246 3.24 13.91 -3.00
N PHE A 247 4.48 13.45 -3.13
CA PHE A 247 5.19 12.73 -2.07
C PHE A 247 6.01 13.73 -1.24
N PRO A 248 5.94 13.68 0.10
CA PRO A 248 6.62 14.64 0.99
C PRO A 248 8.10 14.28 1.25
N TRP A 249 8.86 13.98 0.17
CA TRP A 249 10.23 13.44 0.26
C TRP A 249 11.34 14.48 0.12
N ASP A 250 11.02 15.74 -0.04
CA ASP A 250 11.99 16.81 -0.31
C ASP A 250 13.08 16.93 0.76
N GLY A 251 12.74 16.68 2.03
CA GLY A 251 13.66 16.61 3.17
C GLY A 251 14.20 15.20 3.48
N GLY A 252 13.70 14.18 2.78
CA GLY A 252 14.02 12.77 3.02
C GLY A 252 12.78 11.91 3.27
N MET A 253 12.99 10.61 3.46
CA MET A 253 11.92 9.61 3.58
C MET A 253 11.70 9.13 5.03
N SER A 254 12.36 9.72 6.03
CA SER A 254 12.10 9.38 7.43
C SER A 254 10.78 9.98 7.92
N VAL A 255 10.20 9.38 8.96
CA VAL A 255 8.96 9.88 9.55
C VAL A 255 9.11 11.32 10.04
N GLU A 256 10.28 11.68 10.57
CA GLU A 256 10.60 13.02 11.04
C GLU A 256 10.73 14.01 9.88
N ALA A 257 11.45 13.66 8.81
CA ALA A 257 11.62 14.54 7.65
C ALA A 257 10.27 14.87 6.99
N MET A 258 9.38 13.89 6.90
CA MET A 258 8.03 14.12 6.37
C MET A 258 7.16 14.94 7.34
N GLU A 259 7.30 14.76 8.67
CA GLU A 259 6.64 15.58 9.67
C GLU A 259 7.08 17.05 9.57
N GLU A 260 8.40 17.30 9.50
CA GLU A 260 8.97 18.62 9.31
C GLU A 260 8.51 19.26 7.99
N TYR A 261 8.42 18.47 6.91
CA TYR A 261 7.90 18.93 5.63
C TYR A 261 6.45 19.43 5.76
N TYR A 262 5.56 18.62 6.35
CA TYR A 262 4.15 18.98 6.53
C TYR A 262 3.97 20.16 7.47
N ASP A 263 4.78 20.29 8.51
CA ASP A 263 4.74 21.43 9.43
C ASP A 263 5.21 22.71 8.76
N ALA A 264 6.28 22.64 7.95
CA ALA A 264 6.82 23.80 7.23
C ALA A 264 5.83 24.41 6.22
N ILE A 265 4.97 23.59 5.62
CA ILE A 265 3.92 24.05 4.69
C ILE A 265 2.55 24.25 5.36
N GLU A 266 2.47 24.10 6.68
CA GLU A 266 1.24 24.18 7.48
C GLU A 266 0.13 23.25 6.95
N PHE A 267 0.52 22.06 6.46
CA PHE A 267 -0.42 21.11 5.91
C PHE A 267 -1.18 20.37 7.01
N LYS A 268 -2.45 20.10 6.75
CA LYS A 268 -3.30 19.19 7.54
C LYS A 268 -4.31 18.51 6.64
N ASP A 269 -4.57 17.23 6.90
CA ASP A 269 -5.66 16.49 6.26
C ASP A 269 -7.02 16.90 6.81
N TRP A 270 -7.12 17.08 8.15
CA TRP A 270 -8.35 17.53 8.80
C TRP A 270 -8.06 18.25 10.13
N THR A 271 -9.09 18.82 10.69
CA THR A 271 -9.09 19.30 12.08
C THR A 271 -9.86 18.32 12.93
N HIS A 272 -9.24 17.78 13.97
CA HIS A 272 -9.84 16.75 14.82
C HIS A 272 -11.09 17.26 15.55
N LYS A 273 -12.17 16.45 15.50
CA LYS A 273 -13.48 16.91 16.02
C LYS A 273 -13.49 17.19 17.51
N LEU A 274 -12.75 16.43 18.32
CA LEU A 274 -12.70 16.56 19.77
C LEU A 274 -11.63 17.55 20.21
N SER A 275 -10.35 17.29 19.90
CA SER A 275 -9.23 18.09 20.35
C SER A 275 -9.01 19.39 19.57
N LYS A 276 -9.57 19.51 18.37
CA LYS A 276 -9.33 20.60 17.39
C LYS A 276 -7.87 20.63 16.87
N ALA A 277 -7.06 19.61 17.11
CA ALA A 277 -5.71 19.52 16.61
C ALA A 277 -5.69 19.47 15.06
N PRO A 278 -4.69 20.10 14.41
CA PRO A 278 -4.48 20.02 12.97
C PRO A 278 -3.80 18.70 12.61
N MET A 279 -4.57 17.70 12.19
CA MET A 279 -4.11 16.32 12.07
C MET A 279 -3.51 15.98 10.70
N LEU A 280 -2.57 15.06 10.73
CA LEU A 280 -2.02 14.35 9.57
C LEU A 280 -2.58 12.93 9.51
N LYS A 281 -2.82 12.43 8.31
CA LYS A 281 -3.12 11.02 8.05
C LYS A 281 -1.98 10.42 7.25
N ALA A 282 -1.25 9.47 7.84
CA ALA A 282 -0.32 8.67 7.07
C ALA A 282 -1.08 7.80 6.08
N GLN A 283 -0.72 7.88 4.80
CA GLN A 283 -1.50 7.19 3.77
C GLN A 283 -1.08 5.74 3.59
N HIS A 284 0.17 5.51 3.16
CA HIS A 284 0.61 4.16 2.82
C HIS A 284 2.16 3.99 2.84
N PRO A 285 2.87 4.42 3.91
CA PRO A 285 4.33 4.53 3.93
C PRO A 285 5.05 3.16 3.95
N GLY A 286 4.66 2.27 3.01
CA GLY A 286 5.19 0.91 2.91
C GLY A 286 6.61 0.87 2.38
N TYR A 287 6.91 1.65 1.32
CA TYR A 287 8.22 1.69 0.70
C TYR A 287 9.25 2.37 1.60
N GLU A 288 8.90 3.49 2.23
CA GLU A 288 9.77 4.22 3.16
C GLU A 288 10.19 3.33 4.33
N VAL A 289 9.24 2.63 4.94
CA VAL A 289 9.53 1.70 6.05
C VAL A 289 10.37 0.52 5.56
N TYR A 290 10.03 -0.08 4.41
CA TYR A 290 10.78 -1.19 3.83
C TYR A 290 12.26 -0.82 3.62
N LEU A 291 12.56 0.39 3.13
CA LEU A 291 13.94 0.85 2.89
C LEU A 291 14.82 0.85 4.14
N THR A 292 14.24 0.93 5.33
CA THR A 292 14.96 0.90 6.61
C THR A 292 15.15 -0.52 7.15
N GLY A 293 14.68 -1.53 6.42
CA GLY A 293 14.71 -2.93 6.86
C GLY A 293 15.87 -3.73 6.30
N ILE A 294 16.21 -4.83 7.00
CA ILE A 294 17.34 -5.68 6.65
C ILE A 294 17.24 -6.31 5.25
N HIS A 295 16.03 -6.60 4.78
CA HIS A 295 15.84 -7.17 3.45
C HIS A 295 16.19 -6.16 2.34
N ALA A 296 15.79 -4.89 2.50
CA ALA A 296 16.18 -3.82 1.59
C ALA A 296 17.70 -3.60 1.58
N GLU A 297 18.34 -3.58 2.76
CA GLU A 297 19.81 -3.48 2.89
C GLU A 297 20.54 -4.61 2.17
N ARG A 298 19.91 -5.79 2.05
CA ARG A 298 20.45 -6.96 1.36
C ARG A 298 20.07 -7.02 -0.12
N GLY A 299 19.38 -6.01 -0.65
CA GLY A 299 18.97 -5.92 -2.04
C GLY A 299 17.80 -6.84 -2.42
N VAL A 300 17.03 -7.33 -1.44
CA VAL A 300 15.79 -8.09 -1.69
C VAL A 300 14.68 -7.11 -2.04
N SER A 301 14.06 -7.27 -3.21
CA SER A 301 12.97 -6.40 -3.66
C SER A 301 11.60 -6.80 -3.10
N CYS A 302 10.61 -5.91 -3.24
CA CYS A 302 9.22 -6.22 -2.90
C CYS A 302 8.73 -7.47 -3.64
N ALA A 303 9.00 -7.53 -4.95
CA ALA A 303 8.58 -8.65 -5.79
C ALA A 303 9.26 -9.97 -5.46
N ASP A 304 10.45 -9.98 -4.85
CA ASP A 304 11.11 -11.25 -4.47
C ASP A 304 10.30 -12.03 -3.42
N CYS A 305 9.53 -11.32 -2.60
CA CYS A 305 8.67 -11.91 -1.57
C CYS A 305 7.20 -11.97 -1.97
N HIS A 306 6.66 -10.87 -2.57
CA HIS A 306 5.23 -10.74 -2.88
C HIS A 306 4.86 -11.28 -4.27
N MET A 307 5.84 -11.51 -5.13
CA MET A 307 5.71 -12.05 -6.49
C MET A 307 6.87 -13.02 -6.76
N PRO A 308 7.00 -14.12 -5.99
CA PRO A 308 8.13 -15.03 -6.11
C PRO A 308 8.12 -15.72 -7.47
N TYR A 309 9.28 -16.26 -7.85
CA TYR A 309 9.37 -17.10 -9.05
C TYR A 309 8.74 -18.47 -8.80
N MET A 310 7.84 -18.84 -9.71
CA MET A 310 7.19 -20.15 -9.78
C MET A 310 7.78 -20.98 -10.92
N SER A 311 7.59 -22.28 -10.87
CA SER A 311 7.98 -23.18 -11.95
C SER A 311 6.91 -24.26 -12.13
N GLU A 312 6.34 -24.32 -13.30
CA GLU A 312 5.33 -25.30 -13.68
C GLU A 312 5.66 -25.89 -15.06
N GLY A 313 5.63 -27.21 -15.17
CA GLY A 313 5.93 -27.90 -16.42
C GLY A 313 7.32 -27.59 -17.00
N GLY A 314 8.28 -27.13 -16.17
CA GLY A 314 9.60 -26.69 -16.62
C GLY A 314 9.68 -25.23 -17.09
N LYS A 315 8.54 -24.52 -17.15
CA LYS A 315 8.44 -23.10 -17.44
C LYS A 315 8.55 -22.31 -16.14
N LYS A 316 9.39 -21.28 -16.12
CA LYS A 316 9.57 -20.37 -14.99
C LYS A 316 8.82 -19.07 -15.28
N TYR A 317 8.01 -18.60 -14.33
CA TYR A 317 7.29 -17.34 -14.41
C TYR A 317 7.26 -16.64 -13.04
N THR A 318 6.88 -15.37 -13.00
CA THR A 318 6.68 -14.63 -11.76
C THR A 318 5.24 -14.78 -11.31
N ASP A 319 5.04 -15.17 -10.06
CA ASP A 319 3.70 -15.25 -9.46
C ASP A 319 3.06 -13.87 -9.38
N HIS A 320 1.90 -13.70 -10.01
CA HIS A 320 1.11 -12.47 -9.98
C HIS A 320 -0.07 -12.54 -9.00
N HIS A 321 -0.15 -13.59 -8.17
CA HIS A 321 -1.00 -13.61 -6.98
C HIS A 321 -0.35 -12.75 -5.89
N ILE A 322 -0.52 -11.42 -6.01
CA ILE A 322 0.13 -10.41 -5.17
C ILE A 322 -0.55 -10.36 -3.81
N GLN A 323 0.07 -10.97 -2.81
CA GLN A 323 -0.50 -11.18 -1.49
C GLN A 323 0.58 -11.20 -0.39
N SER A 324 0.16 -11.50 0.84
CA SER A 324 1.09 -11.78 1.93
C SER A 324 1.99 -12.97 1.59
N PRO A 325 3.33 -12.84 1.67
CA PRO A 325 4.27 -13.95 1.44
C PRO A 325 4.06 -15.13 2.40
N LEU A 326 3.32 -14.94 3.49
CA LEU A 326 2.98 -16.02 4.43
C LEU A 326 2.01 -17.05 3.83
N ASN A 327 1.34 -16.72 2.73
CA ASN A 327 0.55 -17.69 1.96
C ASN A 327 1.42 -18.54 1.00
N ASN A 328 2.67 -18.14 0.76
CA ASN A 328 3.59 -18.84 -0.15
C ASN A 328 5.04 -18.82 0.40
N ILE A 329 5.21 -19.27 1.65
CA ILE A 329 6.50 -19.24 2.39
C ILE A 329 7.58 -20.04 1.64
N GLU A 330 7.21 -21.14 0.99
CA GLU A 330 8.14 -22.05 0.31
C GLU A 330 8.84 -21.36 -0.86
N ASN A 331 8.12 -20.59 -1.66
CA ASN A 331 8.68 -19.91 -2.82
C ASN A 331 9.18 -18.48 -2.51
N SER A 332 8.78 -17.91 -1.37
CA SER A 332 9.22 -16.58 -0.93
C SER A 332 10.39 -16.67 0.08
N CYS A 333 10.13 -17.10 1.29
CA CYS A 333 11.12 -17.09 2.37
C CYS A 333 12.19 -18.20 2.22
N MET A 334 11.77 -19.44 1.90
CA MET A 334 12.67 -20.61 1.90
C MET A 334 13.65 -20.63 0.74
N VAL A 335 13.53 -19.72 -0.23
CA VAL A 335 14.55 -19.53 -1.28
C VAL A 335 15.89 -19.09 -0.66
N CYS A 336 15.86 -18.30 0.40
CA CYS A 336 17.04 -17.82 1.12
C CYS A 336 17.20 -18.44 2.51
N HIS A 337 16.09 -18.66 3.23
CA HIS A 337 16.07 -19.20 4.59
C HIS A 337 16.02 -20.72 4.60
N LYS A 338 16.66 -21.35 5.59
CA LYS A 338 16.77 -22.81 5.72
C LYS A 338 15.94 -23.38 6.87
N GLU A 339 15.33 -22.50 7.64
CA GLU A 339 14.44 -22.84 8.75
C GLU A 339 13.15 -23.49 8.21
N LYS A 340 12.49 -24.28 9.07
CA LYS A 340 11.18 -24.86 8.73
C LYS A 340 10.11 -23.77 8.65
N THR A 341 9.12 -23.93 7.79
CA THR A 341 7.98 -23.03 7.60
C THR A 341 7.36 -22.57 8.93
N ALA A 342 7.11 -23.50 9.85
CA ALA A 342 6.55 -23.18 11.17
C ALA A 342 7.46 -22.26 12.01
N GLN A 343 8.79 -22.38 11.88
CA GLN A 343 9.71 -21.49 12.59
C GLN A 343 9.74 -20.11 11.95
N LEU A 344 9.75 -20.01 10.61
CA LEU A 344 9.69 -18.74 9.89
C LEU A 344 8.41 -17.98 10.23
N LEU A 345 7.26 -18.67 10.23
CA LEU A 345 5.97 -18.09 10.61
C LEU A 345 5.99 -17.56 12.06
N LYS A 346 6.52 -18.36 12.98
CA LYS A 346 6.67 -17.94 14.38
C LYS A 346 7.54 -16.70 14.51
N ASP A 347 8.67 -16.65 13.79
CA ASP A 347 9.61 -15.52 13.84
C ASP A 347 8.99 -14.23 13.30
N VAL A 348 8.10 -14.34 12.30
CA VAL A 348 7.31 -13.21 11.80
C VAL A 348 6.37 -12.71 12.88
N TYR A 349 5.56 -13.61 13.46
CA TYR A 349 4.57 -13.22 14.49
C TYR A 349 5.22 -12.68 15.77
N ASP A 350 6.33 -13.26 16.23
CA ASP A 350 7.05 -12.75 17.40
C ASP A 350 7.52 -11.28 17.22
N ARG A 351 7.87 -10.89 15.98
CA ARG A 351 8.23 -9.51 15.67
C ARG A 351 7.01 -8.60 15.62
N GLN A 352 5.98 -9.05 14.94
CA GLN A 352 4.73 -8.29 14.79
C GLN A 352 4.06 -8.07 16.15
N ASP A 353 3.99 -9.08 17.01
CA ASP A 353 3.41 -9.00 18.36
C ASP A 353 4.02 -7.87 19.19
N ARG A 354 5.35 -7.77 19.21
CA ARG A 354 6.05 -6.72 19.97
C ARG A 354 5.74 -5.31 19.48
N ILE A 355 5.69 -5.14 18.18
CA ILE A 355 5.41 -3.82 17.58
C ILE A 355 3.97 -3.43 17.84
N ILE A 356 3.03 -4.35 17.63
CA ILE A 356 1.60 -4.09 17.81
C ILE A 356 1.27 -3.82 19.28
N GLU A 357 1.82 -4.60 20.23
CA GLU A 357 1.65 -4.32 21.66
C GLU A 357 2.13 -2.91 22.05
N THR A 358 3.25 -2.46 21.45
CA THR A 358 3.78 -1.13 21.76
C THR A 358 2.97 -0.02 21.07
N ARG A 359 2.49 -0.27 19.85
CA ARG A 359 1.60 0.64 19.12
C ARG A 359 0.27 0.84 19.86
N ASP A 360 -0.30 -0.22 20.40
CA ASP A 360 -1.55 -0.16 21.17
C ASP A 360 -1.42 0.71 22.43
N LYS A 361 -0.25 0.71 23.07
CA LYS A 361 0.04 1.63 24.20
C LYS A 361 0.05 3.09 23.76
N LEU A 362 0.65 3.39 22.63
CA LEU A 362 0.65 4.74 22.06
C LEU A 362 -0.78 5.16 21.70
N GLU A 363 -1.52 4.29 21.08
CA GLU A 363 -2.91 4.50 20.67
C GLU A 363 -3.79 4.90 21.86
N GLU A 364 -3.73 4.18 22.97
CA GLU A 364 -4.46 4.48 24.20
C GLU A 364 -4.10 5.88 24.75
N LEU A 365 -2.81 6.24 24.74
CA LEU A 365 -2.35 7.58 25.19
C LEU A 365 -2.93 8.70 24.32
N ILE A 366 -2.99 8.50 23.01
CA ILE A 366 -3.51 9.52 22.08
C ILE A 366 -5.02 9.67 22.21
N VAL A 367 -5.76 8.56 22.33
CA VAL A 367 -7.22 8.61 22.58
C VAL A 367 -7.53 9.42 23.84
N ARG A 368 -6.80 9.17 24.94
CA ARG A 368 -6.92 9.95 26.18
C ARG A 368 -6.60 11.41 25.95
N ALA A 369 -5.53 11.71 25.24
CA ALA A 369 -5.14 13.10 24.93
C ALA A 369 -6.25 13.85 24.16
N HIS A 370 -6.92 13.22 23.18
CA HIS A 370 -8.06 13.82 22.49
C HIS A 370 -9.24 14.10 23.40
N VAL A 371 -9.55 13.20 24.32
CA VAL A 371 -10.67 13.34 25.28
C VAL A 371 -10.33 14.42 26.32
N GLU A 372 -9.12 14.42 26.84
CA GLU A 372 -8.61 15.42 27.80
C GLU A 372 -8.55 16.81 27.16
N ALA A 373 -8.10 16.92 25.91
CA ALA A 373 -8.12 18.19 25.15
C ALA A 373 -9.55 18.70 24.94
N LYS A 374 -10.50 17.84 24.62
CA LYS A 374 -11.92 18.20 24.56
C LYS A 374 -12.39 18.79 25.90
N LYS A 375 -12.04 18.16 27.02
CA LYS A 375 -12.39 18.66 28.36
C LYS A 375 -11.79 20.04 28.64
N ALA A 376 -10.54 20.29 28.24
CA ALA A 376 -9.91 21.60 28.38
C ALA A 376 -10.67 22.68 27.58
N TRP A 377 -11.08 22.40 26.36
CA TRP A 377 -11.93 23.28 25.55
C TRP A 377 -13.29 23.54 26.21
N ASP A 378 -13.94 22.52 26.75
CA ASP A 378 -15.24 22.65 27.44
C ASP A 378 -15.13 23.53 28.70
N LEU A 379 -13.95 23.62 29.33
CA LEU A 379 -13.64 24.47 30.47
C LEU A 379 -13.20 25.90 30.09
N GLY A 380 -13.08 26.19 28.80
CA GLY A 380 -12.75 27.51 28.31
C GLY A 380 -11.26 27.76 28.05
N ALA A 381 -10.47 26.70 27.81
CA ALA A 381 -9.09 26.87 27.36
C ALA A 381 -8.99 27.76 26.13
N THR A 382 -7.95 28.59 26.07
CA THR A 382 -7.66 29.46 24.92
C THR A 382 -6.82 28.76 23.88
N GLU A 383 -6.84 29.26 22.63
CA GLU A 383 -5.99 28.72 21.55
C GLU A 383 -4.50 28.79 21.90
N GLU A 384 -4.06 29.86 22.57
CA GLU A 384 -2.68 30.02 22.98
C GLU A 384 -2.25 28.99 24.02
N GLN A 385 -3.12 28.70 25.02
CA GLN A 385 -2.85 27.65 26.02
C GLN A 385 -2.80 26.25 25.40
N MET A 386 -3.56 26.01 24.34
CA MET A 386 -3.65 24.70 23.69
C MET A 386 -2.61 24.48 22.59
N LYS A 387 -1.97 25.53 22.08
CA LYS A 387 -1.12 25.49 20.88
C LYS A 387 -0.10 24.36 20.89
N ASP A 388 0.77 24.32 21.90
CA ASP A 388 1.84 23.32 21.99
C ASP A 388 1.28 21.90 22.28
N ILE A 389 0.19 21.83 23.03
CA ILE A 389 -0.54 20.58 23.32
C ILE A 389 -1.09 19.95 22.03
N LEU A 390 -1.68 20.78 21.17
CA LEU A 390 -2.24 20.31 19.90
C LEU A 390 -1.15 19.82 18.94
N MET A 391 0.05 20.41 18.97
CA MET A 391 1.19 19.92 18.22
C MET A 391 1.73 18.59 18.77
N ASP A 392 1.78 18.42 20.09
CA ASP A 392 2.17 17.13 20.70
C ASP A 392 1.16 16.02 20.30
N ILE A 393 -0.15 16.33 20.27
CA ILE A 393 -1.19 15.40 19.79
C ILE A 393 -0.97 15.07 18.31
N ARG A 394 -0.75 16.09 17.44
CA ARG A 394 -0.49 15.91 16.02
C ARG A 394 0.71 15.00 15.77
N HIS A 395 1.85 15.29 16.39
CA HIS A 395 3.09 14.56 16.18
C HIS A 395 3.04 13.15 16.75
N SER A 396 2.42 12.94 17.91
CA SER A 396 2.26 11.60 18.48
C SER A 396 1.34 10.72 17.62
N GLN A 397 0.23 11.27 17.12
CA GLN A 397 -0.67 10.54 16.24
C GLN A 397 -0.06 10.31 14.85
N TRP A 398 0.71 11.24 14.31
CA TRP A 398 1.46 11.02 13.07
C TRP A 398 2.36 9.78 13.16
N ARG A 399 3.11 9.62 14.24
CA ARG A 399 3.98 8.46 14.47
C ARG A 399 3.20 7.16 14.63
N TRP A 400 2.08 7.22 15.34
CA TRP A 400 1.17 6.08 15.47
C TRP A 400 0.59 5.69 14.10
N ASP A 401 0.08 6.67 13.37
CA ASP A 401 -0.58 6.43 12.07
C ASP A 401 0.41 5.96 11.01
N TYR A 402 1.63 6.50 11.01
CA TYR A 402 2.74 6.03 10.17
C TYR A 402 3.02 4.54 10.39
N ALA A 403 3.09 4.11 11.66
CA ALA A 403 3.29 2.70 11.99
C ALA A 403 2.07 1.83 11.66
N ALA A 404 0.85 2.35 11.80
CA ALA A 404 -0.39 1.63 11.50
C ALA A 404 -0.64 1.51 9.99
N ALA A 405 -0.40 2.59 9.22
CA ALA A 405 -0.64 2.65 7.79
C ALA A 405 0.45 1.97 6.94
N SER A 406 1.63 1.69 7.50
CA SER A 406 2.73 1.04 6.77
C SER A 406 2.45 -0.44 6.44
N HIS A 407 1.27 -0.97 6.76
CA HIS A 407 0.85 -2.37 6.56
C HIS A 407 2.00 -3.39 6.65
N GLY A 408 2.28 -4.39 6.79
CA GLY A 408 3.49 -5.21 6.90
C GLY A 408 4.75 -4.57 7.53
N GLY A 409 4.74 -3.27 7.87
CA GLY A 409 5.89 -2.55 8.42
C GLY A 409 6.44 -3.15 9.70
N SER A 410 5.59 -3.72 10.55
CA SER A 410 5.97 -4.48 11.75
C SER A 410 6.85 -5.72 11.46
N PHE A 411 6.90 -6.16 10.21
CA PHE A 411 7.83 -7.18 9.71
C PHE A 411 8.93 -6.57 8.86
N HIS A 412 8.63 -5.63 7.95
CA HIS A 412 9.60 -5.04 7.04
C HIS A 412 10.74 -4.35 7.80
N SER A 413 10.43 -3.56 8.83
CA SER A 413 11.41 -2.87 9.66
C SER A 413 10.94 -2.71 11.11
N PRO A 414 10.93 -3.80 11.91
CA PRO A 414 10.45 -3.75 13.29
C PRO A 414 11.31 -2.83 14.19
N VAL A 415 12.59 -2.69 13.91
CA VAL A 415 13.51 -1.84 14.69
C VAL A 415 13.13 -0.36 14.51
N GLU A 416 12.96 0.09 13.28
CA GLU A 416 12.57 1.46 12.97
C GLU A 416 11.16 1.76 13.48
N LEU A 417 10.19 0.88 13.26
CA LEU A 417 8.85 1.11 13.80
C LEU A 417 8.82 1.15 15.33
N GLY A 418 9.61 0.30 16.01
CA GLY A 418 9.76 0.36 17.45
C GLY A 418 10.30 1.71 17.93
N ARG A 419 11.29 2.28 17.22
CA ARG A 419 11.85 3.61 17.48
C ARG A 419 10.79 4.70 17.28
N VAL A 420 10.09 4.69 16.16
CA VAL A 420 9.05 5.67 15.82
C VAL A 420 7.93 5.66 16.86
N ILE A 421 7.40 4.49 17.21
CA ILE A 421 6.36 4.34 18.23
C ILE A 421 6.84 4.83 19.60
N SER A 422 8.09 4.53 19.99
CA SER A 422 8.67 4.98 21.27
C SER A 422 8.76 6.51 21.35
N THR A 423 9.16 7.18 20.28
CA THR A 423 9.15 8.66 20.22
C THR A 423 7.72 9.21 20.29
N GLY A 424 6.76 8.56 19.61
CA GLY A 424 5.34 8.89 19.72
C GLY A 424 4.80 8.79 21.14
N ILE A 425 5.18 7.73 21.90
CA ILE A 425 4.78 7.56 23.31
C ILE A 425 5.31 8.71 24.15
N THR A 426 6.58 9.09 23.97
CA THR A 426 7.20 10.21 24.71
C THR A 426 6.43 11.51 24.45
N THR A 427 6.18 11.85 23.18
CA THR A 427 5.44 13.05 22.78
C THR A 427 3.99 13.04 23.31
N ALA A 428 3.30 11.91 23.24
CA ALA A 428 1.94 11.78 23.79
C ALA A 428 1.90 11.99 25.32
N GLN A 429 2.89 11.47 26.04
CA GLN A 429 2.99 11.67 27.49
C GLN A 429 3.29 13.13 27.86
N GLU A 430 4.18 13.79 27.12
CA GLU A 430 4.50 15.22 27.32
C GLU A 430 3.25 16.08 27.08
N GLY A 431 2.50 15.84 26.00
CA GLY A 431 1.24 16.51 25.71
C GLY A 431 0.20 16.30 26.82
N ARG A 432 0.05 15.08 27.34
CA ARG A 432 -0.88 14.78 28.44
C ARG A 432 -0.45 15.41 29.77
N ILE A 433 0.84 15.54 30.05
CA ILE A 433 1.36 16.27 31.24
C ILE A 433 0.99 17.75 31.12
N LYS A 434 1.17 18.38 29.95
CA LYS A 434 0.74 19.75 29.70
C LYS A 434 -0.78 19.90 29.88
N LEU A 435 -1.56 18.96 29.33
CA LEU A 435 -3.04 18.92 29.52
C LEU A 435 -3.44 18.83 30.97
N ALA A 436 -2.84 17.95 31.76
CA ALA A 436 -3.15 17.80 33.18
C ALA A 436 -2.89 19.10 33.96
N ARG A 437 -1.77 19.80 33.67
CA ARG A 437 -1.47 21.09 34.28
C ARG A 437 -2.49 22.17 33.88
N LEU A 438 -2.84 22.24 32.60
CA LEU A 438 -3.84 23.18 32.11
C LEU A 438 -5.23 22.91 32.71
N LEU A 439 -5.64 21.67 32.86
CA LEU A 439 -6.91 21.31 33.48
C LEU A 439 -6.99 21.77 34.93
N ILE A 440 -5.88 21.65 35.69
CA ILE A 440 -5.80 22.18 37.07
C ILE A 440 -5.92 23.70 37.07
N GLU A 441 -5.24 24.41 36.17
CA GLU A 441 -5.33 25.87 36.02
C GLU A 441 -6.76 26.32 35.68
N LEU A 442 -7.50 25.51 34.93
CA LEU A 442 -8.90 25.71 34.57
C LEU A 442 -9.90 25.31 35.71
N GLY A 443 -9.36 24.86 36.84
CA GLY A 443 -10.18 24.49 38.01
C GLY A 443 -10.67 23.03 38.02
N PHE A 444 -10.08 22.15 37.22
CA PHE A 444 -10.42 20.73 37.17
C PHE A 444 -9.22 19.88 37.65
N ASP A 445 -9.33 19.28 38.83
CA ASP A 445 -8.28 18.49 39.49
C ASP A 445 -8.54 16.98 39.48
N GLY A 446 -9.60 16.53 38.79
CA GLY A 446 -9.99 15.15 38.68
C GLY A 446 -9.43 14.43 37.44
N GLU A 447 -9.68 13.13 37.35
CA GLU A 447 -9.46 12.37 36.13
C GLU A 447 -10.60 12.64 35.13
N VAL A 448 -10.24 12.92 33.87
CA VAL A 448 -11.23 13.06 32.78
C VAL A 448 -11.84 11.69 32.50
N PRO A 449 -13.17 11.51 32.61
CA PRO A 449 -13.81 10.22 32.38
C PRO A 449 -13.52 9.69 30.98
N TYR A 450 -13.11 8.42 30.91
CA TYR A 450 -12.93 7.74 29.63
C TYR A 450 -14.31 7.44 29.01
N PRO A 451 -14.53 7.73 27.72
CA PRO A 451 -15.83 7.49 27.10
C PRO A 451 -16.10 5.98 26.93
N ASP A 452 -17.38 5.61 26.91
CA ASP A 452 -17.78 4.27 26.52
C ASP A 452 -17.65 4.11 24.99
N ILE A 453 -16.54 3.52 24.58
CA ILE A 453 -16.18 3.26 23.17
C ILE A 453 -15.84 1.77 22.97
N GLU A 454 -16.47 0.88 23.72
CA GLU A 454 -16.20 -0.57 23.66
C GLU A 454 -16.57 -1.20 22.31
N THR A 455 -17.47 -0.57 21.54
CA THR A 455 -17.88 -1.02 20.22
C THR A 455 -17.78 0.10 19.19
N LYS A 456 -17.63 -0.24 17.91
CA LYS A 456 -17.67 0.72 16.79
C LYS A 456 -18.89 1.64 16.88
N ALA A 457 -20.08 1.07 17.14
CA ALA A 457 -21.32 1.85 17.22
C ALA A 457 -21.29 2.89 18.35
N LYS A 458 -20.86 2.49 19.57
CA LYS A 458 -20.70 3.42 20.71
C LYS A 458 -19.67 4.51 20.42
N ALA A 459 -18.53 4.14 19.82
CA ALA A 459 -17.50 5.11 19.45
C ALA A 459 -18.00 6.09 18.39
N GLN A 460 -18.73 5.63 17.38
CA GLN A 460 -19.34 6.47 16.35
C GLN A 460 -20.43 7.39 16.92
N GLU A 461 -21.23 6.91 17.85
CA GLU A 461 -22.19 7.71 18.60
C GLU A 461 -21.50 8.79 19.44
N PHE A 462 -20.44 8.43 20.18
CA PHE A 462 -19.64 9.37 20.98
C PHE A 462 -19.11 10.54 20.16
N ILE A 463 -18.62 10.28 18.95
CA ILE A 463 -18.18 11.36 18.07
C ILE A 463 -19.34 12.02 17.27
N GLY A 464 -20.59 11.59 17.48
CA GLY A 464 -21.78 12.16 16.83
C GLY A 464 -21.80 11.94 15.32
N LEU A 465 -21.57 10.71 14.85
CA LEU A 465 -21.58 10.35 13.43
C LEU A 465 -22.97 9.84 13.02
N PRO A 466 -23.61 10.39 11.97
CA PRO A 466 -24.93 9.96 11.51
C PRO A 466 -24.83 8.73 10.59
N VAL A 467 -24.46 7.57 11.16
CA VAL A 467 -24.11 6.36 10.42
C VAL A 467 -25.23 5.85 9.51
N ASP A 468 -26.47 5.81 10.02
CA ASP A 468 -27.60 5.26 9.26
C ASP A 468 -27.88 6.09 7.99
N LYS A 469 -27.86 7.42 8.13
CA LYS A 469 -27.98 8.32 6.98
C LYS A 469 -26.87 8.09 5.94
N LEU A 470 -25.63 7.92 6.41
CA LEU A 470 -24.49 7.66 5.50
C LEU A 470 -24.64 6.32 4.77
N LYS A 471 -25.15 5.29 5.43
CA LYS A 471 -25.43 3.98 4.82
C LYS A 471 -26.56 4.08 3.78
N GLU A 472 -27.64 4.78 4.08
CA GLU A 472 -28.75 4.97 3.13
C GLU A 472 -28.28 5.73 1.88
N GLU A 473 -27.54 6.80 2.04
CA GLU A 473 -26.95 7.56 0.92
C GLU A 473 -26.04 6.67 0.07
N LYS A 474 -25.16 5.88 0.71
CA LYS A 474 -24.27 4.95 0.03
C LYS A 474 -25.04 3.88 -0.77
N GLN A 475 -26.08 3.28 -0.19
CA GLN A 475 -26.90 2.30 -0.88
C GLN A 475 -27.59 2.90 -2.12
N ARG A 476 -28.04 4.15 -2.03
CA ARG A 476 -28.60 4.86 -3.19
C ARG A 476 -27.56 5.03 -4.30
N PHE A 477 -26.37 5.50 -3.98
CA PHE A 477 -25.25 5.63 -4.92
C PHE A 477 -24.94 4.31 -5.64
N LEU A 478 -24.80 3.22 -4.87
CA LEU A 478 -24.48 1.88 -5.41
C LEU A 478 -25.60 1.32 -6.30
N LYS A 479 -26.85 1.71 -6.05
CA LYS A 479 -28.01 1.25 -6.82
C LYS A 479 -28.28 2.08 -8.06
N GLU A 480 -28.03 3.38 -8.02
CA GLU A 480 -28.47 4.32 -9.07
C GLU A 480 -27.31 4.78 -9.96
N LEU A 481 -26.20 5.26 -9.40
CA LEU A 481 -25.11 5.87 -10.17
C LEU A 481 -24.02 4.87 -10.59
N ALA A 482 -23.58 4.00 -9.68
CA ALA A 482 -22.49 3.07 -9.98
C ALA A 482 -22.80 2.13 -11.18
N PRO A 483 -24.03 1.59 -11.37
CA PRO A 483 -24.35 0.80 -12.53
C PRO A 483 -24.32 1.58 -13.85
N GLU A 484 -24.62 2.87 -13.83
CA GLU A 484 -24.50 3.72 -15.02
C GLU A 484 -23.05 3.92 -15.44
N TRP A 485 -22.12 4.02 -14.47
CA TRP A 485 -20.69 4.02 -14.74
C TRP A 485 -20.24 2.74 -15.42
N ASP A 486 -20.62 1.59 -14.87
CA ASP A 486 -20.27 0.28 -15.43
C ASP A 486 -20.81 0.08 -16.85
N LYS A 487 -22.03 0.61 -17.12
CA LYS A 487 -22.63 0.56 -18.45
C LYS A 487 -21.85 1.39 -19.47
N LYS A 488 -21.51 2.64 -19.12
CA LYS A 488 -20.71 3.52 -19.99
C LYS A 488 -19.31 2.95 -20.25
N ALA A 489 -18.67 2.39 -19.21
CA ALA A 489 -17.39 1.74 -19.34
C ALA A 489 -17.43 0.56 -20.32
N LYS A 490 -18.41 -0.32 -20.20
CA LYS A 490 -18.62 -1.44 -21.13
C LYS A 490 -18.86 -0.97 -22.57
N GLU A 491 -19.63 0.10 -22.76
CA GLU A 491 -19.82 0.71 -24.08
C GLU A 491 -18.53 1.26 -24.69
N ARG A 492 -17.66 1.87 -23.86
CA ARG A 492 -16.33 2.35 -24.29
C ARG A 492 -15.43 1.17 -24.67
N GLU A 493 -15.30 0.18 -23.80
CA GLU A 493 -14.41 -0.96 -23.99
C GLU A 493 -14.83 -1.85 -25.16
N SER A 494 -16.14 -1.96 -25.42
CA SER A 494 -16.64 -2.70 -26.60
C SER A 494 -16.16 -2.13 -27.94
N LYS A 495 -15.74 -0.87 -27.96
CA LYS A 495 -15.19 -0.17 -29.14
C LYS A 495 -13.67 -0.27 -29.24
N MET A 496 -12.99 -0.76 -28.19
CA MET A 496 -11.54 -0.95 -28.18
C MET A 496 -11.20 -2.27 -28.89
N PRO A 497 -10.55 -2.24 -30.07
CA PRO A 497 -10.27 -3.46 -30.84
C PRO A 497 -9.21 -4.31 -30.17
N ILE A 498 -9.35 -5.63 -30.24
CA ILE A 498 -8.27 -6.58 -29.99
C ILE A 498 -7.65 -6.92 -31.34
N VAL A 499 -6.38 -6.56 -31.52
CA VAL A 499 -5.65 -6.77 -32.77
C VAL A 499 -4.82 -8.04 -32.63
N TYR A 500 -5.22 -9.10 -33.35
CA TYR A 500 -4.46 -10.36 -33.39
C TYR A 500 -3.25 -10.22 -34.30
N THR A 501 -2.12 -10.77 -33.89
CA THR A 501 -0.91 -10.86 -34.71
C THR A 501 -1.13 -11.97 -35.75
N ASN A 502 -0.91 -11.65 -37.04
CA ASN A 502 -0.91 -12.67 -38.09
C ASN A 502 0.35 -13.54 -37.88
N ASN A 503 0.19 -14.73 -37.31
CA ASN A 503 1.25 -15.74 -37.19
C ASN A 503 1.44 -16.53 -38.48
#